data_a37dfd82271f36a9b186bde3e6312956
#
_entry.id   a37dfd82271f36a9b186bde3e6312956
#
_cell.length_a   1.000
_cell.length_b   1.000
_cell.length_c   1.000
_cell.angle_alpha   90.00
_cell.angle_beta   90.00
_cell.angle_gamma   90.00
#
_symmetry.space_group_name_H-M   'P 1'
#
loop_
_entity.id
_entity.type
_entity.pdbx_description
1 polymer ?
#
loop_
_entity_poly.entity_id
_entity_poly.type
_entity_poly.pdbx_seq_one_letter_code
_entity_poly.pdbx_strand_id
1 'polypeptide(L)'
;MKDVLSRIGIGSATVDTVLPTDSLRAGESVRAEIHVEGGSTDQDIDAVYFALETEYKSDEGYKDAIIDQWKLTEPFTIEAGEQRRFETTIDIPRETPVTTRSTAVEIETGLDISMAVDPGDEDYIEVEPTHRTQAVFDALDSLGFSLHASACEAAAGSLFTTSANFAQEFEFRPQRGEFADQVDEVEIVPVFDDDRLTVYLEVDRNAGLLSEMTDADERHTKLTVDAPDPDAIEPRLADAIRELS
;
A
#
# COMPACT_ATOMS: atom_id res chain seq x y z
N MET A 1 18.70 -4.32 -39.70
CA MET A 1 18.13 -5.45 -38.94
C MET A 1 18.13 -5.16 -37.42
N LYS A 2 19.21 -4.60 -36.82
CA LYS A 2 19.27 -4.28 -35.38
C LYS A 2 18.19 -3.29 -34.97
N ASP A 3 17.97 -2.20 -35.75
CA ASP A 3 16.96 -1.18 -35.44
C ASP A 3 15.52 -1.71 -35.44
N VAL A 4 15.24 -2.78 -36.24
CA VAL A 4 13.90 -3.38 -36.25
C VAL A 4 13.70 -4.26 -35.03
N LEU A 5 14.78 -4.95 -34.59
CA LEU A 5 14.72 -5.83 -33.42
C LEU A 5 14.59 -5.03 -32.12
N SER A 6 15.29 -3.89 -31.98
CA SER A 6 15.16 -3.03 -30.81
C SER A 6 13.76 -2.41 -30.70
N ARG A 7 13.09 -2.10 -31.82
CA ARG A 7 11.69 -1.60 -31.84
C ARG A 7 10.66 -2.63 -31.36
N ILE A 8 10.99 -3.90 -31.33
CA ILE A 8 10.17 -4.99 -30.79
C ILE A 8 10.72 -5.53 -29.46
N GLY A 9 11.58 -4.74 -28.79
CA GLY A 9 12.15 -5.06 -27.48
C GLY A 9 13.42 -5.92 -27.51
N ILE A 10 13.82 -6.47 -28.67
CA ILE A 10 15.04 -7.29 -28.76
C ILE A 10 16.28 -6.40 -28.93
N GLY A 11 17.10 -6.31 -27.87
CA GLY A 11 18.28 -5.43 -27.82
C GLY A 11 17.90 -3.96 -27.60
N SER A 12 16.75 -3.70 -26.99
CA SER A 12 16.32 -2.40 -26.48
C SER A 12 17.16 -1.97 -25.25
N ALA A 13 17.07 -0.72 -24.87
CA ALA A 13 17.59 -0.26 -23.59
C ALA A 13 16.89 -1.02 -22.43
N THR A 14 17.53 -1.05 -21.28
CA THR A 14 16.98 -1.61 -20.04
C THR A 14 17.03 -0.57 -18.94
N VAL A 15 16.15 -0.73 -17.98
CA VAL A 15 16.12 0.09 -16.76
C VAL A 15 16.11 -0.83 -15.55
N ASP A 16 16.71 -0.38 -14.46
CA ASP A 16 16.78 -1.08 -13.18
C ASP A 16 16.75 -0.02 -12.05
N THR A 17 15.96 -0.26 -11.03
CA THR A 17 15.87 0.63 -9.87
C THR A 17 16.59 0.02 -8.68
N VAL A 18 17.47 0.80 -8.08
CA VAL A 18 18.23 0.40 -6.90
C VAL A 18 17.79 1.22 -5.70
N LEU A 19 17.13 0.55 -4.77
CA LEU A 19 16.75 1.09 -3.47
C LEU A 19 17.83 0.77 -2.42
N PRO A 20 18.08 1.66 -1.43
CA PRO A 20 19.03 1.40 -0.35
C PRO A 20 18.52 0.33 0.63
N THR A 21 17.22 0.08 0.63
CA THR A 21 16.51 -0.95 1.42
C THR A 21 15.23 -1.32 0.69
N ASP A 22 14.81 -2.55 0.84
CA ASP A 22 13.54 -3.09 0.39
C ASP A 22 12.39 -2.86 1.39
N SER A 23 12.68 -2.40 2.61
CA SER A 23 11.69 -2.03 3.62
C SER A 23 11.55 -0.51 3.69
N LEU A 24 10.36 -0.01 3.36
CA LEU A 24 10.00 1.40 3.29
C LEU A 24 8.80 1.67 4.19
N ARG A 25 8.65 2.89 4.68
CA ARG A 25 7.52 3.29 5.51
C ARG A 25 6.56 4.19 4.74
N ALA A 26 5.28 3.88 4.79
CA ALA A 26 4.24 4.76 4.25
C ALA A 26 4.32 6.16 4.90
N GLY A 27 4.27 7.20 4.07
CA GLY A 27 4.40 8.60 4.48
C GLY A 27 5.84 9.10 4.62
N GLU A 28 6.86 8.30 4.28
CA GLU A 28 8.27 8.69 4.27
C GLU A 28 8.82 8.74 2.84
N SER A 29 10.00 9.34 2.69
CA SER A 29 10.69 9.45 1.41
C SER A 29 11.94 8.58 1.41
N VAL A 30 12.22 7.95 0.27
CA VAL A 30 13.42 7.15 0.05
C VAL A 30 14.21 7.67 -1.15
N ARG A 31 15.54 7.62 -1.07
CA ARG A 31 16.41 7.87 -2.23
C ARG A 31 16.50 6.61 -3.07
N ALA A 32 16.41 6.78 -4.38
CA ALA A 32 16.58 5.70 -5.35
C ALA A 32 17.63 6.09 -6.40
N GLU A 33 18.37 5.11 -6.88
CA GLU A 33 19.20 5.24 -8.08
C GLU A 33 18.51 4.46 -9.21
N ILE A 34 18.48 5.07 -10.40
CA ILE A 34 17.96 4.45 -11.60
C ILE A 34 19.11 4.24 -12.55
N HIS A 35 19.29 3.01 -12.96
CA HIS A 35 20.30 2.59 -13.90
C HIS A 35 19.66 2.32 -15.26
N VAL A 36 20.06 3.07 -16.27
CA VAL A 36 19.62 2.86 -17.66
C VAL A 36 20.81 2.40 -18.48
N GLU A 37 20.66 1.27 -19.18
CA GLU A 37 21.67 0.74 -20.09
C GLU A 37 21.13 0.74 -21.52
N GLY A 38 21.83 1.40 -22.41
CA GLY A 38 21.52 1.46 -23.85
C GLY A 38 21.61 0.09 -24.52
N GLY A 39 20.67 -0.16 -25.40
CA GLY A 39 20.57 -1.41 -26.15
C GLY A 39 21.62 -1.58 -27.23
N SER A 40 21.25 -2.24 -28.33
CA SER A 40 22.13 -2.52 -29.46
C SER A 40 22.24 -1.38 -30.47
N THR A 41 21.40 -0.37 -30.35
CA THR A 41 21.34 0.85 -31.19
C THR A 41 21.00 2.05 -30.29
N ASP A 42 21.32 3.25 -30.75
CA ASP A 42 20.89 4.48 -30.10
C ASP A 42 19.36 4.55 -30.05
N GLN A 43 18.81 5.02 -28.94
CA GLN A 43 17.37 5.13 -28.72
C GLN A 43 17.01 6.46 -28.07
N ASP A 44 15.90 7.04 -28.53
CA ASP A 44 15.32 8.23 -27.94
C ASP A 44 14.34 7.81 -26.83
N ILE A 45 14.65 8.22 -25.60
CA ILE A 45 13.86 7.99 -24.40
C ILE A 45 13.02 9.25 -24.14
N ASP A 46 11.71 9.13 -24.17
CA ASP A 46 10.77 10.23 -23.92
C ASP A 46 10.59 10.47 -22.43
N ALA A 47 10.68 9.41 -21.63
CA ALA A 47 10.65 9.47 -20.17
C ALA A 47 11.25 8.23 -19.50
N VAL A 48 11.71 8.41 -18.27
CA VAL A 48 11.76 7.36 -17.25
C VAL A 48 10.62 7.65 -16.29
N TYR A 49 9.84 6.65 -15.95
CA TYR A 49 8.73 6.80 -15.02
C TYR A 49 8.79 5.74 -13.92
N PHE A 50 8.16 6.07 -12.79
CA PHE A 50 7.85 5.16 -11.70
C PHE A 50 6.35 5.05 -11.54
N ALA A 51 5.88 3.85 -11.25
CA ALA A 51 4.57 3.61 -10.68
C ALA A 51 4.71 2.82 -9.38
N LEU A 52 3.93 3.17 -8.38
CA LEU A 52 3.74 2.40 -7.16
C LEU A 52 2.40 1.70 -7.28
N GLU A 53 2.40 0.38 -7.21
CA GLU A 53 1.25 -0.43 -7.55
C GLU A 53 0.90 -1.47 -6.48
N THR A 54 -0.36 -1.88 -6.47
CA THR A 54 -0.88 -2.97 -5.63
C THR A 54 -2.08 -3.62 -6.30
N GLU A 55 -2.51 -4.77 -5.81
CA GLU A 55 -3.77 -5.39 -6.18
C GLU A 55 -4.84 -5.18 -5.09
N TYR A 56 -6.08 -5.01 -5.48
CA TYR A 56 -7.23 -4.99 -4.58
C TYR A 56 -8.36 -5.89 -5.08
N LYS A 57 -9.14 -6.41 -4.14
CA LYS A 57 -10.29 -7.26 -4.42
C LYS A 57 -11.53 -6.43 -4.71
N SER A 58 -12.23 -6.76 -5.78
CA SER A 58 -13.52 -6.19 -6.17
C SER A 58 -14.55 -7.30 -6.40
N ASP A 59 -15.81 -6.94 -6.62
CA ASP A 59 -16.87 -7.89 -6.98
C ASP A 59 -16.57 -8.70 -8.25
N GLU A 60 -15.73 -8.17 -9.13
CA GLU A 60 -15.31 -8.82 -10.39
C GLU A 60 -14.02 -9.62 -10.27
N GLY A 61 -13.39 -9.66 -9.08
CA GLY A 61 -12.09 -10.29 -8.80
C GLY A 61 -10.99 -9.28 -8.47
N TYR A 62 -9.74 -9.74 -8.49
CA TYR A 62 -8.59 -8.87 -8.24
C TYR A 62 -8.36 -7.91 -9.41
N LYS A 63 -7.96 -6.68 -9.07
CA LYS A 63 -7.64 -5.60 -10.01
C LYS A 63 -6.37 -4.90 -9.57
N ASP A 64 -5.54 -4.54 -10.52
CA ASP A 64 -4.38 -3.70 -10.30
C ASP A 64 -4.80 -2.27 -9.98
N ALA A 65 -4.07 -1.61 -9.10
CA ALA A 65 -4.25 -0.22 -8.75
C ALA A 65 -2.91 0.51 -8.72
N ILE A 66 -2.81 1.58 -9.49
CA ILE A 66 -1.72 2.55 -9.38
C ILE A 66 -2.03 3.42 -8.16
N ILE A 67 -1.13 3.37 -7.16
CA ILE A 67 -1.20 4.19 -5.95
C ILE A 67 -0.71 5.60 -6.25
N ASP A 68 0.44 5.69 -6.93
CA ASP A 68 1.01 6.94 -7.42
C ASP A 68 1.95 6.68 -8.62
N GLN A 69 2.20 7.72 -9.43
CA GLN A 69 3.04 7.62 -10.62
C GLN A 69 3.81 8.92 -10.85
N TRP A 70 5.11 8.82 -11.15
CA TRP A 70 5.98 9.95 -11.36
C TRP A 70 6.78 9.84 -12.66
N LYS A 71 6.89 10.94 -13.37
CA LYS A 71 7.86 11.12 -14.44
C LYS A 71 9.17 11.67 -13.85
N LEU A 72 10.27 10.97 -14.10
CA LEU A 72 11.55 11.27 -13.44
C LEU A 72 12.52 12.08 -14.30
N THR A 73 12.45 12.00 -15.62
CA THR A 73 13.42 12.61 -16.50
C THR A 73 12.76 13.43 -17.61
N GLU A 74 13.49 14.41 -18.12
CA GLU A 74 13.23 14.98 -19.41
C GLU A 74 13.69 14.01 -20.52
N PRO A 75 13.20 14.17 -21.76
CA PRO A 75 13.63 13.34 -22.89
C PRO A 75 15.15 13.41 -23.12
N PHE A 76 15.73 12.25 -23.46
CA PHE A 76 17.15 12.15 -23.80
C PHE A 76 17.40 11.01 -24.80
N THR A 77 18.54 11.07 -25.50
CA THR A 77 19.02 9.94 -26.31
C THR A 77 20.02 9.14 -25.48
N ILE A 78 19.90 7.80 -25.49
CA ILE A 78 20.92 6.89 -24.96
C ILE A 78 21.62 6.19 -26.13
N GLU A 79 22.96 6.23 -26.12
CA GLU A 79 23.77 5.55 -27.15
C GLU A 79 23.81 4.05 -26.93
N ALA A 80 24.12 3.29 -27.96
CA ALA A 80 24.25 1.84 -27.87
C ALA A 80 25.29 1.42 -26.83
N GLY A 81 24.85 0.69 -25.79
CA GLY A 81 25.70 0.24 -24.68
C GLY A 81 26.13 1.34 -23.70
N GLU A 82 25.59 2.56 -23.82
CA GLU A 82 25.81 3.62 -22.83
C GLU A 82 25.15 3.24 -21.51
N GLN A 83 25.77 3.61 -20.38
CA GLN A 83 25.19 3.48 -19.05
C GLN A 83 24.97 4.87 -18.47
N ARG A 84 23.73 5.14 -18.01
CA ARG A 84 23.36 6.33 -17.28
C ARG A 84 22.79 6.00 -15.92
N ARG A 85 23.03 6.89 -14.98
CA ARG A 85 22.47 6.82 -13.63
C ARG A 85 21.80 8.13 -13.30
N PHE A 86 20.63 8.01 -12.70
CA PHE A 86 19.87 9.12 -12.16
C PHE A 86 19.64 8.89 -10.68
N GLU A 87 19.73 9.93 -9.88
CA GLU A 87 19.33 9.91 -8.48
C GLU A 87 17.98 10.60 -8.35
N THR A 88 17.07 10.01 -7.61
CA THR A 88 15.77 10.58 -7.31
C THR A 88 15.38 10.35 -5.87
N THR A 89 14.31 11.02 -5.45
CA THR A 89 13.64 10.76 -4.17
C THR A 89 12.22 10.37 -4.49
N ILE A 90 11.79 9.24 -3.93
CA ILE A 90 10.43 8.72 -4.04
C ILE A 90 9.74 9.01 -2.73
N ASP A 91 8.61 9.69 -2.77
CA ASP A 91 7.74 9.92 -1.62
C ASP A 91 6.71 8.79 -1.57
N ILE A 92 6.76 7.95 -0.54
CA ILE A 92 5.78 6.87 -0.36
C ILE A 92 4.50 7.46 0.22
N PRO A 93 3.37 7.46 -0.51
CA PRO A 93 2.12 8.01 0.00
C PRO A 93 1.70 7.35 1.32
N ARG A 94 1.00 8.08 2.18
CA ARG A 94 0.51 7.54 3.47
C ARG A 94 -0.56 6.48 3.30
N GLU A 95 -1.28 6.55 2.19
CA GLU A 95 -2.32 5.63 1.77
C GLU A 95 -1.77 4.35 1.14
N THR A 96 -0.45 4.27 0.94
CA THR A 96 0.17 3.04 0.43
C THR A 96 -0.14 1.88 1.36
N PRO A 97 -0.69 0.78 0.84
CA PRO A 97 -0.99 -0.39 1.65
C PRO A 97 0.24 -0.96 2.36
N VAL A 98 0.03 -1.40 3.58
CA VAL A 98 1.04 -2.14 4.35
C VAL A 98 1.22 -3.52 3.73
N THR A 99 2.45 -3.91 3.45
CA THR A 99 2.75 -5.24 2.93
C THR A 99 2.46 -6.31 3.98
N THR A 100 1.66 -7.29 3.59
CA THR A 100 1.26 -8.42 4.43
C THR A 100 1.35 -9.71 3.63
N ARG A 101 0.87 -10.82 4.18
CA ARG A 101 0.80 -12.09 3.43
C ARG A 101 -0.17 -12.04 2.25
N SER A 102 -1.16 -11.16 2.30
CA SER A 102 -2.24 -11.04 1.32
C SER A 102 -2.19 -9.75 0.51
N THR A 103 -1.28 -8.85 0.83
CA THR A 103 -1.12 -7.55 0.15
C THR A 103 0.34 -7.39 -0.24
N ALA A 104 0.60 -7.27 -1.53
CA ALA A 104 1.90 -6.93 -2.09
C ALA A 104 1.88 -5.50 -2.60
N VAL A 105 3.01 -4.85 -2.53
CA VAL A 105 3.25 -3.53 -3.15
C VAL A 105 4.51 -3.65 -3.99
N GLU A 106 4.46 -3.08 -5.18
CA GLU A 106 5.59 -3.11 -6.11
C GLU A 106 5.86 -1.72 -6.68
N ILE A 107 7.11 -1.52 -7.05
CA ILE A 107 7.55 -0.35 -7.83
C ILE A 107 7.79 -0.84 -9.24
N GLU A 108 7.01 -0.34 -10.19
CA GLU A 108 7.28 -0.47 -11.61
C GLU A 108 8.15 0.70 -12.08
N THR A 109 9.27 0.39 -12.71
CA THR A 109 10.12 1.38 -13.38
C THR A 109 10.08 1.13 -14.87
N GLY A 110 9.73 2.14 -15.66
CA GLY A 110 9.61 2.00 -17.11
C GLY A 110 10.39 3.06 -17.88
N LEU A 111 10.77 2.69 -19.10
CA LEU A 111 11.29 3.61 -20.12
C LEU A 111 10.22 3.79 -21.21
N ASP A 112 9.77 5.00 -21.41
CA ASP A 112 8.97 5.37 -22.58
C ASP A 112 9.95 5.60 -23.76
N ILE A 113 9.98 4.68 -24.70
CA ILE A 113 10.90 4.69 -25.84
C ILE A 113 10.13 5.03 -27.13
N SER A 114 10.52 6.11 -27.78
CA SER A 114 9.91 6.53 -29.05
C SER A 114 9.83 5.42 -30.07
N MET A 115 8.61 5.01 -30.44
CA MET A 115 8.30 4.00 -31.48
C MET A 115 8.87 2.59 -31.21
N ALA A 116 9.05 2.21 -29.97
CA ALA A 116 9.49 0.87 -29.55
C ALA A 116 8.57 0.28 -28.47
N VAL A 117 8.85 -0.94 -28.06
CA VAL A 117 8.22 -1.54 -26.86
C VAL A 117 8.95 -1.01 -25.64
N ASP A 118 8.20 -0.53 -24.64
CA ASP A 118 8.72 0.01 -23.42
C ASP A 118 9.22 -1.12 -22.51
N PRO A 119 10.51 -1.11 -22.14
CA PRO A 119 11.02 -2.04 -21.14
C PRO A 119 10.68 -1.51 -19.74
N GLY A 120 10.40 -2.42 -18.83
CA GLY A 120 10.16 -2.14 -17.43
C GLY A 120 10.95 -3.07 -16.51
N ASP A 121 10.98 -2.70 -15.25
CA ASP A 121 11.51 -3.45 -14.13
C ASP A 121 10.51 -3.38 -12.98
N GLU A 122 10.27 -4.48 -12.28
CA GLU A 122 9.30 -4.61 -11.20
C GLU A 122 10.00 -5.08 -9.93
N ASP A 123 9.96 -4.26 -8.88
CA ASP A 123 10.55 -4.55 -7.58
C ASP A 123 9.47 -4.63 -6.49
N TYR A 124 9.36 -5.78 -5.84
CA TYR A 124 8.52 -5.91 -4.65
C TYR A 124 9.17 -5.22 -3.46
N ILE A 125 8.39 -4.42 -2.76
CA ILE A 125 8.83 -3.70 -1.56
C ILE A 125 8.03 -4.11 -0.33
N GLU A 126 8.68 -4.09 0.83
CA GLU A 126 8.02 -4.22 2.12
C GLU A 126 7.61 -2.82 2.62
N VAL A 127 6.31 -2.54 2.64
CA VAL A 127 5.78 -1.29 3.16
C VAL A 127 5.34 -1.47 4.60
N GLU A 128 6.03 -0.77 5.50
CA GLU A 128 5.65 -0.66 6.90
C GLU A 128 4.51 0.37 7.10
N PRO A 129 3.65 0.19 8.10
CA PRO A 129 2.60 1.16 8.41
C PRO A 129 3.19 2.53 8.79
N THR A 130 2.44 3.60 8.56
CA THR A 130 2.81 4.92 9.09
C THR A 130 2.99 4.84 10.61
N HIS A 131 3.74 5.75 11.21
CA HIS A 131 3.92 5.77 12.66
C HIS A 131 2.60 5.84 13.43
N ARG A 132 1.57 6.53 12.90
CA ARG A 132 0.26 6.61 13.55
C ARG A 132 -0.52 5.30 13.42
N THR A 133 -0.49 4.66 12.27
CA THR A 133 -1.11 3.35 12.06
C THR A 133 -0.42 2.29 12.92
N GLN A 134 0.91 2.32 13.02
CA GLN A 134 1.66 1.44 13.91
C GLN A 134 1.26 1.62 15.37
N ALA A 135 1.09 2.86 15.83
CA ALA A 135 0.65 3.13 17.19
C ALA A 135 -0.76 2.59 17.50
N VAL A 136 -1.64 2.52 16.50
CA VAL A 136 -2.95 1.86 16.63
C VAL A 136 -2.77 0.34 16.77
N PHE A 137 -1.89 -0.27 15.97
CA PHE A 137 -1.59 -1.70 16.07
C PHE A 137 -0.97 -2.06 17.42
N ASP A 138 -0.03 -1.23 17.92
CA ASP A 138 0.59 -1.41 19.22
C ASP A 138 -0.43 -1.30 20.36
N ALA A 139 -1.37 -0.36 20.26
CA ALA A 139 -2.45 -0.22 21.23
C ALA A 139 -3.40 -1.44 21.23
N LEU A 140 -3.73 -1.98 20.06
CA LEU A 140 -4.51 -3.23 19.95
C LEU A 140 -3.76 -4.43 20.53
N ASP A 141 -2.45 -4.56 20.29
CA ASP A 141 -1.65 -5.64 20.93
C ASP A 141 -1.63 -5.50 22.46
N SER A 142 -1.51 -4.26 22.97
CA SER A 142 -1.58 -3.98 24.42
C SER A 142 -2.92 -4.42 25.02
N LEU A 143 -4.02 -4.24 24.30
CA LEU A 143 -5.36 -4.71 24.67
C LEU A 143 -5.53 -6.24 24.53
N GLY A 144 -4.52 -6.94 23.97
CA GLY A 144 -4.51 -8.38 23.82
C GLY A 144 -4.98 -8.90 22.47
N PHE A 145 -5.14 -8.03 21.49
CA PHE A 145 -5.46 -8.42 20.11
C PHE A 145 -4.18 -8.70 19.32
N SER A 146 -4.30 -9.56 18.32
CA SER A 146 -3.24 -9.77 17.32
C SER A 146 -3.80 -9.72 15.92
N LEU A 147 -3.03 -9.18 14.99
CA LEU A 147 -3.38 -9.16 13.58
C LEU A 147 -3.59 -10.58 13.07
N HIS A 148 -4.76 -10.84 12.52
CA HIS A 148 -5.18 -12.14 11.98
C HIS A 148 -5.14 -12.17 10.46
N ALA A 149 -5.73 -11.17 9.81
CA ALA A 149 -5.79 -11.04 8.37
C ALA A 149 -5.74 -9.56 7.95
N SER A 150 -5.53 -9.32 6.68
CA SER A 150 -5.73 -8.01 6.04
C SER A 150 -6.08 -8.22 4.58
N ALA A 151 -6.78 -7.27 3.99
CA ALA A 151 -7.09 -7.25 2.56
C ALA A 151 -7.17 -5.81 2.04
N CYS A 152 -6.78 -5.60 0.78
CA CYS A 152 -7.17 -4.42 0.04
C CYS A 152 -8.49 -4.71 -0.66
N GLU A 153 -9.54 -3.95 -0.34
CA GLU A 153 -10.87 -4.13 -0.89
C GLU A 153 -11.39 -2.85 -1.56
N ALA A 154 -12.26 -3.01 -2.56
CA ALA A 154 -12.84 -1.88 -3.26
C ALA A 154 -13.61 -0.96 -2.30
N ALA A 155 -13.32 0.34 -2.32
CA ALA A 155 -13.96 1.33 -1.45
C ALA A 155 -15.39 1.70 -1.88
N ALA A 156 -15.88 1.16 -3.00
CA ALA A 156 -17.21 1.47 -3.51
C ALA A 156 -18.32 0.97 -2.57
N GLY A 157 -19.07 1.90 -1.99
CA GLY A 157 -20.17 1.56 -1.07
C GLY A 157 -19.74 1.45 0.40
N SER A 158 -18.46 1.69 0.72
CA SER A 158 -17.95 1.68 2.08
C SER A 158 -18.43 2.88 2.91
N LEU A 159 -18.31 2.76 4.23
CA LEU A 159 -18.67 3.81 5.21
C LEU A 159 -17.70 5.00 5.20
N PHE A 160 -16.58 4.87 4.50
CA PHE A 160 -15.51 5.87 4.44
C PHE A 160 -15.30 6.34 2.99
N THR A 161 -14.80 7.57 2.86
CA THR A 161 -14.38 8.12 1.57
C THR A 161 -12.85 8.13 1.56
N THR A 162 -12.27 7.47 0.58
CA THR A 162 -10.82 7.49 0.30
C THR A 162 -10.56 8.12 -1.05
N SER A 163 -9.38 8.69 -1.25
CA SER A 163 -8.91 9.18 -2.54
C SER A 163 -8.63 8.04 -3.53
N ALA A 164 -8.32 6.84 -3.02
CA ALA A 164 -8.13 5.63 -3.79
C ALA A 164 -9.47 4.90 -4.07
N ASN A 165 -9.46 4.03 -5.07
CA ASN A 165 -10.62 3.17 -5.37
C ASN A 165 -10.75 2.00 -4.40
N PHE A 166 -9.83 1.85 -3.46
CA PHE A 166 -9.75 0.77 -2.49
C PHE A 166 -9.29 1.30 -1.13
N ALA A 167 -9.42 0.49 -0.10
CA ALA A 167 -8.84 0.69 1.22
C ALA A 167 -8.30 -0.63 1.74
N GLN A 168 -7.31 -0.56 2.64
CA GLN A 168 -6.81 -1.74 3.33
C GLN A 168 -7.52 -1.91 4.65
N GLU A 169 -8.10 -3.08 4.86
CA GLU A 169 -8.71 -3.53 6.10
C GLU A 169 -7.76 -4.43 6.87
N PHE A 170 -7.85 -4.38 8.20
CA PHE A 170 -7.05 -5.20 9.10
C PHE A 170 -7.96 -5.84 10.14
N GLU A 171 -7.96 -7.16 10.17
CA GLU A 171 -8.70 -7.97 11.14
C GLU A 171 -7.82 -8.32 12.33
N PHE A 172 -8.27 -8.00 13.53
CA PHE A 172 -7.59 -8.30 14.78
C PHE A 172 -8.45 -9.21 15.65
N ARG A 173 -7.85 -10.31 16.19
CA ARG A 173 -8.52 -11.24 17.08
C ARG A 173 -7.95 -11.18 18.48
N PRO A 174 -8.81 -11.15 19.51
CA PRO A 174 -8.35 -11.16 20.89
C PRO A 174 -7.75 -12.51 21.23
N GLN A 175 -6.52 -12.50 21.76
CA GLN A 175 -5.82 -13.71 22.21
C GLN A 175 -5.78 -13.81 23.73
N ARG A 176 -5.97 -12.68 24.43
CA ARG A 176 -5.89 -12.53 25.89
C ARG A 176 -6.61 -11.25 26.33
N GLY A 177 -6.78 -11.08 27.62
CA GLY A 177 -7.32 -9.85 28.19
C GLY A 177 -8.85 -9.86 28.31
N GLU A 178 -9.43 -8.67 28.53
CA GLU A 178 -10.84 -8.53 28.86
C GLU A 178 -11.78 -8.90 27.69
N PHE A 179 -11.32 -8.75 26.46
CA PHE A 179 -12.15 -8.93 25.26
C PHE A 179 -12.18 -10.37 24.74
N ALA A 180 -11.31 -11.25 25.23
CA ALA A 180 -11.11 -12.60 24.69
C ALA A 180 -12.38 -13.50 24.66
N ASP A 181 -13.32 -13.25 25.56
CA ASP A 181 -14.58 -14.02 25.66
C ASP A 181 -15.82 -13.19 25.21
N GLN A 182 -15.63 -11.98 24.71
CA GLN A 182 -16.71 -11.05 24.40
C GLN A 182 -16.76 -10.62 22.94
N VAL A 183 -15.60 -10.62 22.29
CA VAL A 183 -15.40 -10.15 20.90
C VAL A 183 -14.77 -11.27 20.10
N ASP A 184 -15.30 -11.52 18.91
CA ASP A 184 -14.69 -12.46 17.96
C ASP A 184 -13.55 -11.76 17.21
N GLU A 185 -13.83 -10.55 16.73
CA GLU A 185 -12.92 -9.85 15.87
C GLU A 185 -13.14 -8.32 15.95
N VAL A 186 -12.08 -7.59 15.71
CA VAL A 186 -12.08 -6.14 15.52
C VAL A 186 -11.49 -5.86 14.15
N GLU A 187 -12.26 -5.24 13.28
CA GLU A 187 -11.79 -4.76 11.99
C GLU A 187 -11.47 -3.28 12.08
N ILE A 188 -10.36 -2.88 11.48
CA ILE A 188 -9.99 -1.47 11.36
C ILE A 188 -9.63 -1.11 9.93
N VAL A 189 -10.06 0.08 9.51
CA VAL A 189 -9.68 0.70 8.25
C VAL A 189 -9.06 2.05 8.53
N PRO A 190 -7.72 2.19 8.42
CA PRO A 190 -7.04 3.47 8.53
C PRO A 190 -7.26 4.30 7.25
N VAL A 191 -7.81 5.50 7.39
CA VAL A 191 -8.04 6.43 6.28
C VAL A 191 -7.35 7.75 6.59
N PHE A 192 -6.53 8.21 5.66
CA PHE A 192 -5.86 9.50 5.74
C PHE A 192 -6.66 10.59 5.01
N ASP A 193 -6.74 11.76 5.64
CA ASP A 193 -7.24 12.99 5.06
C ASP A 193 -6.18 14.07 5.36
N ASP A 194 -5.35 14.36 4.38
CA ASP A 194 -4.08 15.08 4.56
C ASP A 194 -3.21 14.43 5.66
N ASP A 195 -2.95 15.17 6.74
CA ASP A 195 -2.17 14.72 7.90
C ASP A 195 -3.00 14.00 8.97
N ARG A 196 -4.31 13.90 8.81
CA ARG A 196 -5.19 13.32 9.81
C ARG A 196 -5.43 11.84 9.53
N LEU A 197 -5.15 10.99 10.51
CA LEU A 197 -5.58 9.59 10.48
C LEU A 197 -6.94 9.45 11.17
N THR A 198 -7.91 8.91 10.43
CA THR A 198 -9.17 8.41 10.98
C THR A 198 -9.17 6.90 10.86
N VAL A 199 -9.36 6.20 11.96
CA VAL A 199 -9.52 4.76 12.01
C VAL A 199 -11.01 4.47 12.12
N TYR A 200 -11.55 3.81 11.10
CA TYR A 200 -12.89 3.22 11.18
C TYR A 200 -12.75 1.87 11.88
N LEU A 201 -13.63 1.60 12.81
CA LEU A 201 -13.59 0.44 13.68
C LEU A 201 -14.93 -0.27 13.63
N GLU A 202 -14.89 -1.56 13.38
CA GLU A 202 -16.02 -2.46 13.46
C GLU A 202 -15.72 -3.57 14.47
N VAL A 203 -16.72 -4.03 15.20
CA VAL A 203 -16.57 -5.05 16.24
C VAL A 203 -17.60 -6.14 16.06
N ASP A 204 -17.10 -7.33 15.78
CA ASP A 204 -17.87 -8.57 15.74
C ASP A 204 -17.93 -9.21 17.11
N ARG A 205 -19.13 -9.63 17.51
CA ARG A 205 -19.37 -10.26 18.80
C ARG A 205 -19.41 -11.76 18.69
N ASN A 206 -19.01 -12.41 19.77
CA ASN A 206 -19.38 -13.78 20.09
C ASN A 206 -20.91 -13.91 20.27
N ALA A 207 -21.63 -13.84 19.16
CA ALA A 207 -23.07 -13.98 19.15
C ALA A 207 -23.41 -15.46 19.29
N GLY A 208 -23.98 -15.85 20.43
CA GLY A 208 -24.56 -17.18 20.57
C GLY A 208 -25.61 -17.43 19.50
N LEU A 209 -25.93 -18.72 19.21
CA LEU A 209 -26.86 -19.23 18.17
C LEU A 209 -28.23 -18.53 18.01
N LEU A 210 -28.53 -17.50 18.81
CA LEU A 210 -29.79 -16.73 18.78
C LEU A 210 -29.67 -15.39 18.10
N SER A 211 -28.46 -14.90 17.78
CA SER A 211 -28.24 -13.59 17.16
C SER A 211 -28.25 -13.64 15.62
N GLU A 212 -28.14 -14.80 15.01
CA GLU A 212 -28.22 -15.00 13.54
C GLU A 212 -29.57 -14.52 12.90
N MET A 213 -30.50 -14.00 13.70
CA MET A 213 -31.82 -13.57 13.23
C MET A 213 -32.04 -12.06 13.15
N THR A 214 -31.06 -11.24 13.47
CA THR A 214 -31.19 -9.77 13.38
C THR A 214 -29.91 -9.16 12.79
N ASP A 215 -30.03 -8.30 11.80
CA ASP A 215 -28.96 -7.47 11.18
C ASP A 215 -28.30 -6.50 12.16
N ALA A 216 -28.15 -6.86 13.43
CA ALA A 216 -27.76 -5.98 14.53
C ALA A 216 -26.35 -6.26 15.06
N ASP A 217 -25.59 -7.15 14.44
CA ASP A 217 -24.35 -7.67 15.00
C ASP A 217 -23.11 -6.86 14.63
N GLU A 218 -23.17 -6.09 13.55
CA GLU A 218 -22.10 -5.21 13.11
C GLU A 218 -22.32 -3.80 13.68
N ARG A 219 -21.38 -3.36 14.50
CA ARG A 219 -21.37 -2.00 15.05
C ARG A 219 -20.07 -1.31 14.73
N HIS A 220 -20.17 -0.13 14.16
CA HIS A 220 -19.02 0.64 13.73
C HIS A 220 -18.96 2.03 14.38
N THR A 221 -17.76 2.48 14.58
CA THR A 221 -17.42 3.82 15.03
C THR A 221 -16.16 4.32 14.36
N LYS A 222 -15.72 5.50 14.67
CA LYS A 222 -14.46 6.06 14.17
C LYS A 222 -13.67 6.76 15.25
N LEU A 223 -12.35 6.64 15.17
CA LEU A 223 -11.39 7.25 16.07
C LEU A 223 -10.42 8.12 15.28
N THR A 224 -10.25 9.38 15.65
CA THR A 224 -9.20 10.23 15.08
C THR A 224 -7.90 10.07 15.88
N VAL A 225 -6.79 9.85 15.17
CA VAL A 225 -5.45 9.68 15.75
C VAL A 225 -4.58 10.88 15.34
N ASP A 226 -4.31 11.76 16.33
CA ASP A 226 -3.57 12.99 16.09
C ASP A 226 -2.04 12.79 16.24
N ALA A 227 -1.61 11.85 17.08
CA ALA A 227 -0.21 11.56 17.36
C ALA A 227 0.06 10.05 17.41
N PRO A 228 1.28 9.59 17.09
CA PRO A 228 1.68 8.19 17.20
C PRO A 228 2.03 7.81 18.66
N ASP A 229 1.03 7.85 19.52
CA ASP A 229 1.15 7.58 20.96
C ASP A 229 0.22 6.42 21.36
N PRO A 230 0.73 5.18 21.43
CA PRO A 230 -0.06 4.00 21.77
C PRO A 230 -0.75 4.12 23.14
N ASP A 231 -0.09 4.70 24.14
CA ASP A 231 -0.61 4.83 25.49
C ASP A 231 -1.83 5.78 25.56
N ALA A 232 -1.85 6.79 24.67
CA ALA A 232 -2.99 7.70 24.55
C ALA A 232 -4.14 7.11 23.68
N ILE A 233 -3.83 6.20 22.77
CA ILE A 233 -4.78 5.54 21.85
C ILE A 233 -5.48 4.39 22.56
N GLU A 234 -4.75 3.55 23.30
CA GLU A 234 -5.25 2.33 23.95
C GLU A 234 -6.56 2.54 24.74
N PRO A 235 -6.68 3.50 25.70
CA PRO A 235 -7.91 3.66 26.47
C PRO A 235 -9.11 4.07 25.58
N ARG A 236 -8.87 4.84 24.52
CA ARG A 236 -9.91 5.26 23.58
C ARG A 236 -10.41 4.11 22.73
N LEU A 237 -9.51 3.23 22.28
CA LEU A 237 -9.86 1.98 21.58
C LEU A 237 -10.64 1.04 22.52
N ALA A 238 -10.15 0.85 23.74
CA ALA A 238 -10.84 0.02 24.73
C ALA A 238 -12.28 0.49 25.00
N ASP A 239 -12.48 1.79 25.15
CA ASP A 239 -13.81 2.36 25.34
C ASP A 239 -14.69 2.18 24.10
N ALA A 240 -14.15 2.41 22.90
CA ALA A 240 -14.88 2.20 21.65
C ALA A 240 -15.30 0.71 21.47
N ILE A 241 -14.38 -0.22 21.74
CA ILE A 241 -14.67 -1.66 21.67
C ILE A 241 -15.76 -2.03 22.69
N ARG A 242 -15.70 -1.53 23.95
CA ARG A 242 -16.73 -1.79 24.97
C ARG A 242 -18.11 -1.25 24.61
N GLU A 243 -18.17 -0.09 23.93
CA GLU A 243 -19.45 0.49 23.47
C GLU A 243 -20.10 -0.34 22.36
N LEU A 244 -19.28 -1.05 21.57
CA LEU A 244 -19.72 -1.85 20.44
C LEU A 244 -19.89 -3.34 20.79
N SER A 245 -19.22 -3.84 21.84
CA SER A 245 -19.29 -5.24 22.32
C SER A 245 -20.50 -5.58 23.18
#